data_d01bf3ad5eb77bdbebeeda7ba9ac071e
#
_entry.id   d01bf3ad5eb77bdbebeeda7ba9ac071e
#
_cell.length_a   1.000
_cell.length_b   1.000
_cell.length_c   1.000
_cell.angle_alpha   90.00
_cell.angle_beta   90.00
_cell.angle_gamma   90.00
#
_symmetry.space_group_name_H-M   'P 1'
#
loop_
_entity.id
_entity.type
_entity.pdbx_description
1 polymer ?
#
loop_
_entity_poly.entity_id
_entity_poly.type
_entity_poly.pdbx_seq_one_letter_code
_entity_poly.pdbx_strand_id
1 'polypeptide(L)'
;MAKKTVAAKKRVVKVDAMGQLHVHSSFNNIIVSLANSEGQVISWSSAGKMGFRGSKKHTPYAAQMAAQDCAKVAYDLGLRKVKAYVKGPGNGRESAIRTVHGAGIEVVEIVDVTPLPHNGCRPPKRRRV
;
A
#
# COMPACT_ATOMS: atom_id res chain seq x y z
N MET A 1 -10.52 27.21 30.22
CA MET A 1 -9.38 27.57 29.41
C MET A 1 -9.43 26.81 28.09
N ALA A 2 -9.61 27.56 27.06
CA ALA A 2 -9.66 26.93 25.75
C ALA A 2 -8.33 26.24 25.48
N LYS A 3 -8.37 24.93 25.47
CA LYS A 3 -7.24 24.14 25.07
C LYS A 3 -6.91 24.54 23.64
N LYS A 4 -5.84 25.28 23.48
CA LYS A 4 -5.36 25.60 22.16
C LYS A 4 -5.05 24.27 21.48
N THR A 5 -5.96 23.80 20.68
CA THR A 5 -5.65 22.75 19.75
C THR A 5 -4.58 23.31 18.82
N VAL A 6 -3.36 22.99 19.13
CA VAL A 6 -2.29 23.19 18.18
C VAL A 6 -2.70 22.34 16.98
N ALA A 7 -3.17 22.99 15.93
CA ALA A 7 -3.35 22.33 14.66
C ALA A 7 -2.01 21.66 14.36
N ALA A 8 -2.00 20.34 14.47
CA ALA A 8 -0.82 19.60 14.17
C ALA A 8 -0.38 20.04 12.77
N LYS A 9 0.81 20.60 12.67
CA LYS A 9 1.37 20.96 11.37
C LYS A 9 1.30 19.73 10.50
N LYS A 10 0.48 19.78 9.47
CA LYS A 10 0.44 18.70 8.51
C LYS A 10 1.85 18.53 7.95
N ARG A 11 2.35 17.33 8.12
CA ARG A 11 3.62 16.94 7.56
C ARG A 11 3.60 17.20 6.05
N VAL A 12 4.50 18.03 5.57
CA VAL A 12 4.63 18.28 4.15
C VAL A 12 5.59 17.25 3.57
N VAL A 13 5.07 16.37 2.74
CA VAL A 13 5.86 15.36 2.03
C VAL A 13 6.10 15.88 0.62
N LYS A 14 7.36 15.95 0.22
CA LYS A 14 7.73 16.33 -1.13
C LYS A 14 7.29 15.24 -2.10
N VAL A 15 6.51 15.60 -3.10
CA VAL A 15 6.05 14.68 -4.13
C VAL A 15 6.83 14.91 -5.41
N ASP A 16 7.67 13.94 -5.76
CA ASP A 16 8.40 13.93 -7.02
C ASP A 16 7.58 13.20 -8.08
N ALA A 17 7.94 13.39 -9.36
CA ALA A 17 7.30 12.63 -10.44
C ALA A 17 7.60 11.12 -10.32
N MET A 18 8.73 10.77 -9.76
CA MET A 18 9.16 9.38 -9.51
C MET A 18 9.00 9.04 -8.03
N GLY A 19 8.40 7.91 -7.74
CA GLY A 19 8.20 7.46 -6.37
C GLY A 19 8.23 5.94 -6.24
N GLN A 20 7.67 5.45 -5.15
CA GLN A 20 7.64 4.03 -4.82
C GLN A 20 6.22 3.60 -4.52
N LEU A 21 5.84 2.43 -5.04
CA LEU A 21 4.60 1.76 -4.70
C LEU A 21 4.94 0.58 -3.80
N HIS A 22 4.36 0.52 -2.63
CA HIS A 22 4.52 -0.60 -1.71
C HIS A 22 3.19 -1.33 -1.57
N VAL A 23 3.17 -2.60 -1.97
CA VAL A 23 2.01 -3.46 -1.83
C VAL A 23 2.34 -4.56 -0.82
N HIS A 24 1.66 -4.54 0.31
CA HIS A 24 1.75 -5.60 1.31
C HIS A 24 0.48 -6.42 1.27
N SER A 25 0.56 -7.64 0.75
CA SER A 25 -0.58 -8.52 0.56
C SER A 25 -0.44 -9.74 1.45
N SER A 26 -1.32 -9.87 2.43
CA SER A 26 -1.41 -11.05 3.28
C SER A 26 -2.60 -11.91 2.84
N PHE A 27 -2.79 -13.05 3.47
CA PHE A 27 -3.95 -13.90 3.21
C PHE A 27 -5.27 -13.26 3.64
N ASN A 28 -5.23 -12.29 4.53
CA ASN A 28 -6.43 -11.68 5.12
C ASN A 28 -6.67 -10.23 4.72
N ASN A 29 -5.69 -9.56 4.14
CA ASN A 29 -5.82 -8.14 3.84
C ASN A 29 -4.77 -7.72 2.81
N ILE A 30 -4.93 -6.49 2.31
CA ILE A 30 -3.95 -5.85 1.46
C ILE A 30 -3.79 -4.40 1.90
N ILE A 31 -2.56 -3.92 1.92
CA ILE A 31 -2.23 -2.53 2.19
C ILE A 31 -1.40 -2.01 1.03
N VAL A 32 -1.86 -0.90 0.47
CA VAL A 32 -1.18 -0.24 -0.65
C VAL A 32 -0.71 1.12 -0.17
N SER A 33 0.56 1.41 -0.36
CA SER A 33 1.15 2.70 0.01
C SER A 33 1.93 3.26 -1.16
N LEU A 34 1.76 4.55 -1.41
CA LEU A 34 2.58 5.27 -2.38
C LEU A 34 3.49 6.23 -1.62
N ALA A 35 4.75 6.19 -1.95
CA ALA A 35 5.79 6.96 -1.28
C ALA A 35 6.61 7.75 -2.30
N ASN A 36 7.31 8.78 -1.82
CA ASN A 36 8.25 9.51 -2.66
C ASN A 36 9.56 8.73 -2.81
N SER A 37 10.53 9.29 -3.54
CA SER A 37 11.83 8.64 -3.75
C SER A 37 12.63 8.41 -2.46
N GLU A 38 12.32 9.17 -1.42
CA GLU A 38 12.99 9.04 -0.11
C GLU A 38 12.29 8.04 0.84
N GLY A 39 11.18 7.45 0.41
CA GLY A 39 10.43 6.49 1.21
C GLY A 39 9.37 7.08 2.13
N GLN A 40 9.14 8.39 2.05
CA GLN A 40 8.08 9.04 2.83
C GLN A 40 6.72 8.77 2.18
N VAL A 41 5.75 8.29 2.96
CA VAL A 41 4.44 7.92 2.44
C VAL A 41 3.63 9.15 2.03
N ILE A 42 3.17 9.16 0.80
CA ILE A 42 2.31 10.21 0.24
C ILE A 42 0.84 9.89 0.49
N SER A 43 0.45 8.67 0.18
CA SER A 43 -0.91 8.19 0.35
C SER A 43 -0.91 6.69 0.65
N TRP A 44 -1.96 6.24 1.31
CA TRP A 44 -2.11 4.82 1.60
C TRP A 44 -3.58 4.44 1.60
N SER A 45 -3.85 3.18 1.36
CA SER A 45 -5.18 2.61 1.50
C SER A 45 -5.09 1.12 1.79
N SER A 46 -6.16 0.55 2.30
CA SER A 46 -6.23 -0.88 2.56
C SER A 46 -7.64 -1.37 2.28
N ALA A 47 -7.80 -2.68 2.18
CA ALA A 47 -9.14 -3.25 2.03
C ALA A 47 -10.04 -2.89 3.21
N GLY A 48 -9.49 -2.87 4.41
CA GLY A 48 -10.24 -2.46 5.60
C GLY A 48 -10.66 -1.00 5.58
N LYS A 49 -9.80 -0.12 5.09
CA LYS A 49 -10.09 1.31 4.93
C LYS A 49 -11.25 1.52 3.96
N MET A 50 -11.34 0.72 2.91
CA MET A 50 -12.39 0.82 1.89
C MET A 50 -13.72 0.18 2.33
N GLY A 51 -13.82 -0.31 3.55
CA GLY A 51 -15.05 -0.87 4.10
C GLY A 51 -15.21 -2.37 3.98
N PHE A 52 -14.26 -3.08 3.38
CA PHE A 52 -14.30 -4.54 3.32
C PHE A 52 -14.04 -5.13 4.71
N ARG A 53 -14.72 -6.21 5.03
CA ARG A 53 -14.61 -6.87 6.33
C ARG A 53 -14.51 -8.38 6.16
N GLY A 54 -13.83 -9.04 7.11
CA GLY A 54 -13.70 -10.49 7.14
C GLY A 54 -13.00 -11.03 5.90
N SER A 55 -13.52 -12.11 5.34
CA SER A 55 -12.93 -12.78 4.19
C SER A 55 -12.94 -11.93 2.91
N LYS A 56 -13.74 -10.89 2.84
CA LYS A 56 -13.80 -10.01 1.68
C LYS A 56 -12.52 -9.17 1.49
N LYS A 57 -11.73 -8.99 2.54
CA LYS A 57 -10.50 -8.19 2.49
C LYS A 57 -9.40 -8.82 1.65
N HIS A 58 -9.41 -10.12 1.43
CA HIS A 58 -8.37 -10.78 0.64
C HIS A 58 -8.72 -10.99 -0.83
N THR A 59 -9.82 -10.42 -1.30
CA THR A 59 -10.26 -10.55 -2.69
C THR A 59 -9.48 -9.61 -3.61
N PRO A 60 -9.27 -9.99 -4.88
CA PRO A 60 -8.65 -9.08 -5.86
C PRO A 60 -9.43 -7.78 -6.04
N TYR A 61 -10.76 -7.85 -5.94
CA TYR A 61 -11.61 -6.66 -6.02
C TYR A 61 -11.30 -5.65 -4.91
N ALA A 62 -11.13 -6.13 -3.68
CA ALA A 62 -10.75 -5.27 -2.56
C ALA A 62 -9.39 -4.60 -2.80
N ALA A 63 -8.45 -5.35 -3.38
CA ALA A 63 -7.14 -4.80 -3.76
C ALA A 63 -7.25 -3.70 -4.81
N GLN A 64 -8.12 -3.89 -5.80
CA GLN A 64 -8.38 -2.86 -6.82
C GLN A 64 -8.93 -1.58 -6.20
N MET A 65 -9.89 -1.70 -5.31
CA MET A 65 -10.50 -0.53 -4.68
C MET A 65 -9.49 0.22 -3.80
N ALA A 66 -8.70 -0.50 -3.03
CA ALA A 66 -7.65 0.10 -2.21
C ALA A 66 -6.60 0.81 -3.07
N ALA A 67 -6.13 0.16 -4.12
CA ALA A 67 -5.13 0.73 -5.01
C ALA A 67 -5.66 1.95 -5.77
N GLN A 68 -6.91 1.93 -6.18
CA GLN A 68 -7.54 3.04 -6.88
C GLN A 68 -7.65 4.29 -5.98
N ASP A 69 -8.08 4.12 -4.74
CA ASP A 69 -8.15 5.21 -3.77
C ASP A 69 -6.78 5.83 -3.53
N CYS A 70 -5.79 5.00 -3.27
CA CYS A 70 -4.42 5.41 -3.04
C CYS A 70 -3.82 6.14 -4.26
N ALA A 71 -3.97 5.57 -5.44
CA ALA A 71 -3.41 6.10 -6.68
C ALA A 71 -4.04 7.44 -7.07
N LYS A 72 -5.33 7.59 -6.86
CA LYS A 72 -6.05 8.83 -7.17
C LYS A 72 -5.48 10.00 -6.37
N VAL A 73 -5.28 9.81 -5.08
CA VAL A 73 -4.72 10.86 -4.20
C VAL A 73 -3.30 11.21 -4.63
N ALA A 74 -2.46 10.22 -4.88
CA ALA A 74 -1.07 10.44 -5.27
C ALA A 74 -0.95 11.09 -6.65
N TYR A 75 -1.81 10.71 -7.58
CA TYR A 75 -1.83 11.30 -8.92
C TYR A 75 -2.16 12.80 -8.86
N ASP A 76 -3.15 13.16 -8.05
CA ASP A 76 -3.54 14.56 -7.84
C ASP A 76 -2.40 15.38 -7.22
N LEU A 77 -1.52 14.74 -6.45
CA LEU A 77 -0.37 15.39 -5.83
C LEU A 77 0.86 15.48 -6.76
N GLY A 78 0.82 14.87 -7.94
CA GLY A 78 1.88 14.98 -8.93
C GLY A 78 2.72 13.74 -9.19
N LEU A 79 2.45 12.64 -8.54
CA LEU A 79 3.16 11.38 -8.78
C LEU A 79 2.80 10.82 -10.15
N ARG A 80 3.80 10.44 -10.96
CA ARG A 80 3.58 9.93 -12.32
C ARG A 80 4.22 8.59 -12.60
N LYS A 81 5.33 8.27 -11.95
CA LYS A 81 6.06 7.02 -12.16
C LYS A 81 6.43 6.41 -10.82
N VAL A 82 6.36 5.09 -10.72
CA VAL A 82 6.70 4.38 -9.50
C VAL A 82 7.47 3.10 -9.81
N LYS A 83 8.31 2.70 -8.86
CA LYS A 83 8.82 1.34 -8.76
C LYS A 83 7.92 0.59 -7.79
N ALA A 84 7.43 -0.57 -8.19
CA ALA A 84 6.55 -1.38 -7.36
C ALA A 84 7.36 -2.36 -6.53
N TYR A 85 7.16 -2.33 -5.22
CA TYR A 85 7.74 -3.29 -4.27
C TYR A 85 6.60 -4.11 -3.69
N VAL A 86 6.55 -5.38 -4.04
CA VAL A 86 5.46 -6.28 -3.66
C VAL A 86 5.94 -7.23 -2.58
N LYS A 87 5.16 -7.36 -1.52
CA LYS A 87 5.51 -8.17 -0.36
C LYS A 87 4.32 -9.02 0.07
N GLY A 88 4.58 -10.30 0.33
CA GLY A 88 3.59 -11.21 0.87
C GLY A 88 2.91 -12.10 -0.16
N PRO A 89 2.22 -13.16 0.31
CA PRO A 89 1.66 -14.20 -0.56
C PRO A 89 0.21 -13.98 -0.99
N GLY A 90 -0.40 -12.84 -0.66
CA GLY A 90 -1.83 -12.61 -0.89
C GLY A 90 -2.23 -12.52 -2.36
N ASN A 91 -3.51 -12.63 -2.62
CA ASN A 91 -4.07 -12.70 -3.97
C ASN A 91 -4.19 -11.35 -4.69
N GLY A 92 -4.09 -10.24 -3.99
CA GLY A 92 -4.32 -8.91 -4.54
C GLY A 92 -3.12 -8.23 -5.17
N ARG A 93 -1.97 -8.89 -5.24
CA ARG A 93 -0.70 -8.31 -5.68
C ARG A 93 -0.79 -7.70 -7.08
N GLU A 94 -1.17 -8.52 -8.05
CA GLU A 94 -1.25 -8.11 -9.45
C GLU A 94 -2.35 -7.09 -9.69
N SER A 95 -3.51 -7.30 -9.07
CA SER A 95 -4.66 -6.40 -9.21
C SER A 95 -4.34 -5.00 -8.73
N ALA A 96 -3.61 -4.87 -7.63
CA ALA A 96 -3.19 -3.58 -7.10
C ALA A 96 -2.26 -2.85 -8.07
N ILE A 97 -1.28 -3.55 -8.62
CA ILE A 97 -0.32 -2.97 -9.57
C ILE A 97 -1.03 -2.52 -10.86
N ARG A 98 -1.90 -3.35 -11.40
CA ARG A 98 -2.67 -3.01 -12.60
C ARG A 98 -3.55 -1.79 -12.39
N THR A 99 -4.17 -1.69 -11.23
CA THR A 99 -5.05 -0.56 -10.90
C THR A 99 -4.26 0.74 -10.79
N VAL A 100 -3.10 0.71 -10.16
CA VAL A 100 -2.21 1.87 -10.07
C VAL A 100 -1.79 2.32 -11.48
N HIS A 101 -1.42 1.38 -12.34
CA HIS A 101 -1.06 1.69 -13.72
C HIS A 101 -2.24 2.29 -14.49
N GLY A 102 -3.42 1.73 -14.32
CA GLY A 102 -4.66 2.21 -14.97
C GLY A 102 -5.10 3.59 -14.47
N ALA A 103 -4.67 4.01 -13.30
CA ALA A 103 -4.98 5.33 -12.76
C ALA A 103 -4.08 6.44 -13.35
N GLY A 104 -3.13 6.10 -14.20
CA GLY A 104 -2.23 7.05 -14.84
C GLY A 104 -0.83 7.13 -14.26
N ILE A 105 -0.52 6.32 -13.27
CA ILE A 105 0.82 6.23 -12.67
C ILE A 105 1.55 5.06 -13.33
N GLU A 106 2.60 5.36 -14.08
CA GLU A 106 3.37 4.34 -14.77
C GLU A 106 4.19 3.51 -13.77
N VAL A 107 4.06 2.19 -13.85
CA VAL A 107 4.88 1.26 -13.08
C VAL A 107 6.10 0.89 -13.92
N VAL A 108 7.27 1.36 -13.51
CA VAL A 108 8.52 1.19 -14.25
C VAL A 108 9.14 -0.18 -14.01
N GLU A 109 9.06 -0.66 -12.78
CA GLU A 109 9.71 -1.90 -12.37
C GLU A 109 8.90 -2.55 -11.27
N ILE A 110 8.86 -3.87 -11.26
CA ILE A 110 8.19 -4.65 -10.21
C ILE A 110 9.25 -5.50 -9.52
N VAL A 111 9.40 -5.31 -8.21
CA VAL A 111 10.36 -6.06 -7.39
C VAL A 111 9.60 -6.79 -6.29
N ASP A 112 9.81 -8.08 -6.18
CA ASP A 112 9.26 -8.87 -5.10
C ASP A 112 10.23 -8.81 -3.90
N VAL A 113 9.77 -8.24 -2.81
CA VAL A 113 10.57 -8.06 -1.59
C VAL A 113 10.05 -8.91 -0.43
N THR A 114 9.31 -9.97 -0.73
CA THR A 114 8.82 -10.89 0.28
C THR A 114 9.98 -11.43 1.11
N PRO A 115 9.96 -11.28 2.45
CA PRO A 115 11.09 -11.70 3.26
C PRO A 115 11.21 -13.22 3.31
N LEU A 116 12.44 -13.72 3.17
CA LEU A 116 12.78 -15.12 3.30
C LEU A 116 13.80 -15.26 4.43
N PRO A 117 13.38 -15.63 5.65
CA PRO A 117 14.29 -15.71 6.77
C PRO A 117 15.29 -16.87 6.60
N HIS A 118 16.51 -16.61 7.03
CA HIS A 118 17.57 -17.64 7.08
C HIS A 118 17.45 -18.43 8.41
N ASN A 119 16.37 -19.20 8.57
CA ASN A 119 15.91 -19.87 9.79
C ASN A 119 15.27 -18.94 10.84
N GLY A 120 15.53 -17.67 10.86
CA GLY A 120 14.84 -16.66 11.68
C GLY A 120 14.40 -17.08 13.08
N CYS A 121 13.34 -16.42 13.54
CA CYS A 121 12.74 -16.70 14.85
C CYS A 121 11.91 -17.99 14.83
N ARG A 122 11.78 -18.62 16.01
CA ARG A 122 10.91 -19.77 16.17
C ARG A 122 9.48 -19.37 15.81
N PRO A 123 8.79 -20.12 14.91
CA PRO A 123 7.40 -19.83 14.59
C PRO A 123 6.48 -20.07 15.78
N PRO A 124 5.30 -19.42 15.80
CA PRO A 124 4.34 -19.65 16.88
C PRO A 124 3.85 -21.08 16.86
N LYS A 125 3.35 -21.53 18.00
CA LYS A 125 2.81 -22.87 18.14
C LYS A 125 1.58 -23.05 17.22
N ARG A 126 1.33 -24.31 16.82
CA ARG A 126 0.20 -24.66 15.97
C ARG A 126 -1.12 -24.16 16.57
N ARG A 127 -1.93 -23.51 15.75
CA ARG A 127 -3.24 -23.00 16.12
C ARG A 127 -4.18 -24.17 16.46
N ARG A 128 -4.87 -24.07 17.59
CA ARG A 128 -5.94 -25.00 17.94
C ARG A 128 -7.18 -24.68 17.10
N VAL A 129 -7.68 -25.68 16.40
CA VAL A 129 -8.87 -25.52 15.55
C VAL A 129 -9.97 -26.42 16.07
#